data_4a37fecbbdfa49158382710ab6ae6e05
#
_entry.id   4a37fecbbdfa49158382710ab6ae6e05
#
_cell.length_a   1.000
_cell.length_b   1.000
_cell.length_c   1.000
_cell.angle_alpha   90.00
_cell.angle_beta   90.00
_cell.angle_gamma   90.00
#
_symmetry.space_group_name_H-M   'P 1'
#
loop_
_entity.id
_entity.type
_entity.pdbx_description
1 polymer ?
#
loop_
_entity_poly.entity_id
_entity_poly.type
_entity_poly.pdbx_seq_one_letter_code
_entity_poly.pdbx_strand_id
1 'polypeptide(L)'
;MFTKVRQVRAFEGIIQQVEAAILKGNLAVGDRLPPERELQGLLDVSRNTLRESLRVLEQKGLIEVRKGNRGGIFVKEINADSMAESLGLFVQSQRITMEQISEFRQDLEGLVTHRAALQADSKRMSDVDRRLEKAEELARKGPSQWNAFMQADRDVHLALARLAGNPLHHFFLETVHTNFHRYHIHAYLPRDEATIQITLSELKAIVQAVSRGEAEHAEALAREHVRRATEAMKQASAGAGKTAAASRPSIKRVKSKPHAPSASGTLTNRRQP
;
A
#
# COMPACT_ATOMS: atom_id res chain seq x y z
N MET A 1 -10.17 16.89 32.07
CA MET A 1 -9.38 18.10 31.91
C MET A 1 -9.72 18.90 30.65
N PHE A 2 -10.58 18.38 29.75
CA PHE A 2 -11.16 19.12 28.61
C PHE A 2 -12.68 18.97 28.69
N THR A 3 -13.43 20.06 28.60
CA THR A 3 -14.89 20.06 28.62
C THR A 3 -15.44 21.05 27.59
N LYS A 4 -16.46 20.63 26.88
CA LYS A 4 -17.29 21.27 25.86
C LYS A 4 -16.76 21.21 24.42
N VAL A 5 -17.28 20.24 23.67
CA VAL A 5 -17.36 20.28 22.20
C VAL A 5 -18.84 20.15 21.82
N ARG A 6 -19.50 21.23 21.39
CA ARG A 6 -20.90 21.24 20.95
C ARG A 6 -21.08 21.24 19.41
N GLN A 7 -20.03 21.37 18.59
CA GLN A 7 -20.09 21.42 17.12
C GLN A 7 -19.96 20.07 16.41
N VAL A 8 -19.77 18.97 17.14
CA VAL A 8 -19.49 17.62 16.60
C VAL A 8 -20.64 17.09 15.73
N ARG A 9 -21.89 17.41 16.05
CA ARG A 9 -23.06 16.79 15.38
C ARG A 9 -23.21 17.17 13.90
N ALA A 10 -23.00 18.43 13.49
CA ALA A 10 -23.13 18.83 12.10
C ALA A 10 -22.05 18.24 11.20
N PHE A 11 -20.81 18.26 11.68
CA PHE A 11 -19.64 17.69 11.01
C PHE A 11 -19.78 16.17 10.77
N GLU A 12 -20.10 15.42 11.83
CA GLU A 12 -20.35 13.96 11.73
C GLU A 12 -21.56 13.64 10.86
N GLY A 13 -22.63 14.45 10.95
CA GLY A 13 -23.82 14.29 10.15
C GLY A 13 -23.56 14.40 8.64
N ILE A 14 -22.69 15.32 8.23
CA ILE A 14 -22.29 15.47 6.82
C ILE A 14 -21.54 14.21 6.35
N ILE A 15 -20.56 13.77 7.14
CA ILE A 15 -19.77 12.57 6.82
C ILE A 15 -20.70 11.38 6.65
N GLN A 16 -21.57 11.12 7.63
CA GLN A 16 -22.51 9.99 7.61
C GLN A 16 -23.49 10.05 6.42
N GLN A 17 -23.97 11.24 6.04
CA GLN A 17 -24.86 11.39 4.89
C GLN A 17 -24.15 11.03 3.58
N VAL A 18 -22.93 11.52 3.37
CA VAL A 18 -22.15 11.20 2.16
C VAL A 18 -21.78 9.72 2.13
N GLU A 19 -21.31 9.16 3.24
CA GLU A 19 -21.03 7.72 3.37
C GLU A 19 -22.27 6.88 3.04
N ALA A 20 -23.40 7.22 3.62
CA ALA A 20 -24.65 6.51 3.37
C ALA A 20 -25.10 6.63 1.90
N ALA A 21 -24.91 7.78 1.27
CA ALA A 21 -25.25 7.97 -0.14
C ALA A 21 -24.37 7.10 -1.06
N ILE A 22 -23.08 6.99 -0.77
CA ILE A 22 -22.15 6.12 -1.50
C ILE A 22 -22.51 4.64 -1.28
N LEU A 23 -22.71 4.21 -0.02
CA LEU A 23 -23.01 2.83 0.32
C LEU A 23 -24.37 2.35 -0.22
N LYS A 24 -25.35 3.25 -0.33
CA LYS A 24 -26.67 2.95 -0.92
C LYS A 24 -26.67 3.04 -2.46
N GLY A 25 -25.56 3.42 -3.08
CA GLY A 25 -25.47 3.58 -4.53
C GLY A 25 -26.13 4.85 -5.08
N ASN A 26 -26.54 5.79 -4.21
CA ASN A 26 -27.10 7.09 -4.62
C ASN A 26 -26.02 8.02 -5.20
N LEU A 27 -24.77 7.76 -4.85
CA LEU A 27 -23.57 8.38 -5.40
C LEU A 27 -22.66 7.26 -5.90
N ALA A 28 -22.46 7.21 -7.20
CA ALA A 28 -21.56 6.23 -7.84
C ALA A 28 -20.13 6.75 -7.92
N VAL A 29 -19.17 5.85 -8.07
CA VAL A 29 -17.77 6.18 -8.31
C VAL A 29 -17.64 7.05 -9.56
N GLY A 30 -16.94 8.17 -9.44
CA GLY A 30 -16.79 9.16 -10.51
C GLY A 30 -17.86 10.24 -10.53
N ASP A 31 -18.96 10.10 -9.75
CA ASP A 31 -19.97 11.14 -9.64
C ASP A 31 -19.36 12.41 -9.02
N ARG A 32 -19.82 13.55 -9.54
CA ARG A 32 -19.44 14.86 -9.02
C ARG A 32 -20.45 15.31 -7.98
N LEU A 33 -19.97 15.62 -6.77
CA LEU A 33 -20.78 16.27 -5.76
C LEU A 33 -21.11 17.72 -6.17
N PRO A 34 -22.23 18.28 -5.69
CA PRO A 34 -22.51 19.70 -5.86
C PRO A 34 -21.35 20.59 -5.39
N PRO A 35 -21.18 21.77 -5.98
CA PRO A 35 -20.15 22.73 -5.54
C PRO A 35 -20.30 23.09 -4.05
N GLU A 36 -19.17 23.42 -3.38
CA GLU A 36 -19.17 23.75 -1.93
C GLU A 36 -20.27 24.75 -1.55
N ARG A 37 -20.52 25.77 -2.40
CA ARG A 37 -21.54 26.79 -2.12
C ARG A 37 -22.97 26.22 -2.12
N GLU A 38 -23.24 25.30 -3.01
CA GLU A 38 -24.53 24.62 -3.10
C GLU A 38 -24.71 23.62 -1.96
N LEU A 39 -23.68 22.83 -1.66
CA LEU A 39 -23.67 21.92 -0.52
C LEU A 39 -23.88 22.64 0.82
N GLN A 40 -23.32 23.84 0.99
CA GLN A 40 -23.58 24.65 2.18
C GLN A 40 -25.07 24.99 2.34
N GLY A 41 -25.73 25.39 1.24
CA GLY A 41 -27.14 25.69 1.26
C GLY A 41 -28.02 24.46 1.50
N LEU A 42 -27.67 23.33 0.87
CA LEU A 42 -28.41 22.06 1.01
C LEU A 42 -28.31 21.47 2.42
N LEU A 43 -27.17 21.63 3.07
CA LEU A 43 -26.87 21.04 4.38
C LEU A 43 -27.09 22.02 5.54
N ASP A 44 -27.37 23.29 5.25
CA ASP A 44 -27.49 24.38 6.24
C ASP A 44 -26.33 24.44 7.24
N VAL A 45 -25.11 24.47 6.73
CA VAL A 45 -23.89 24.44 7.54
C VAL A 45 -22.92 25.57 7.19
N SER A 46 -22.00 25.87 8.11
CA SER A 46 -20.93 26.84 7.85
C SER A 46 -19.94 26.29 6.82
N ARG A 47 -19.31 27.21 6.07
CA ARG A 47 -18.24 26.85 5.12
C ARG A 47 -17.11 26.05 5.77
N ASN A 48 -16.73 26.42 6.99
CA ASN A 48 -15.65 25.75 7.71
C ASN A 48 -16.04 24.31 8.09
N THR A 49 -17.27 24.12 8.59
CA THR A 49 -17.79 22.80 8.93
C THR A 49 -17.82 21.88 7.71
N LEU A 50 -18.32 22.38 6.57
CA LEU A 50 -18.36 21.63 5.32
C LEU A 50 -16.94 21.24 4.86
N ARG A 51 -16.00 22.20 4.84
CA ARG A 51 -14.64 21.93 4.36
C ARG A 51 -13.90 20.93 5.24
N GLU A 52 -14.07 20.99 6.55
CA GLU A 52 -13.50 20.00 7.46
C GLU A 52 -14.12 18.62 7.23
N SER A 53 -15.44 18.52 7.01
CA SER A 53 -16.09 17.24 6.67
C SER A 53 -15.59 16.68 5.34
N LEU A 54 -15.43 17.52 4.31
CA LEU A 54 -14.86 17.12 3.03
C LEU A 54 -13.42 16.64 3.15
N ARG A 55 -12.59 17.28 3.98
CA ARG A 55 -11.22 16.82 4.25
C ARG A 55 -11.18 15.43 4.89
N VAL A 56 -12.09 15.16 5.83
CA VAL A 56 -12.17 13.84 6.45
C VAL A 56 -12.65 12.79 5.45
N LEU A 57 -13.64 13.11 4.61
CA LEU A 57 -14.08 12.22 3.54
C LEU A 57 -12.97 11.92 2.53
N GLU A 58 -12.16 12.94 2.20
CA GLU A 58 -10.97 12.77 1.35
C GLU A 58 -9.89 11.91 2.03
N GLN A 59 -9.61 12.12 3.31
CA GLN A 59 -8.70 11.28 4.10
C GLN A 59 -9.18 9.82 4.21
N LYS A 60 -10.50 9.60 4.30
CA LYS A 60 -11.10 8.26 4.24
C LYS A 60 -11.04 7.63 2.83
N GLY A 61 -10.61 8.38 1.81
CA GLY A 61 -10.54 7.91 0.44
C GLY A 61 -11.90 7.78 -0.25
N LEU A 62 -12.96 8.39 0.29
CA LEU A 62 -14.31 8.32 -0.26
C LEU A 62 -14.55 9.34 -1.37
N ILE A 63 -13.83 10.45 -1.33
CA ILE A 63 -13.88 11.52 -2.33
C ILE A 63 -12.47 11.98 -2.70
N GLU A 64 -12.36 12.68 -3.81
CA GLU A 64 -11.17 13.44 -4.20
C GLU A 64 -11.53 14.86 -4.62
N VAL A 65 -10.65 15.83 -4.30
CA VAL A 65 -10.81 17.22 -4.69
C VAL A 65 -9.87 17.53 -5.85
N ARG A 66 -10.42 17.69 -7.05
CA ARG A 66 -9.67 18.07 -8.26
C ARG A 66 -9.67 19.58 -8.43
N LYS A 67 -8.49 20.16 -8.71
CA LYS A 67 -8.30 21.61 -8.92
C LYS A 67 -8.48 21.97 -10.40
N GLY A 68 -8.78 23.25 -10.67
CA GLY A 68 -8.82 23.83 -12.02
C GLY A 68 -10.24 23.96 -12.61
N ASN A 69 -10.36 24.43 -13.87
CA ASN A 69 -11.64 24.73 -14.53
C ASN A 69 -12.61 23.55 -14.64
N ARG A 70 -12.09 22.33 -14.70
CA ARG A 70 -12.86 21.08 -14.64
C ARG A 70 -12.78 20.41 -13.27
N GLY A 71 -12.35 21.15 -12.26
CA GLY A 71 -12.24 20.69 -10.88
C GLY A 71 -13.58 20.48 -10.21
N GLY A 72 -13.53 19.95 -9.01
CA GLY A 72 -14.70 19.65 -8.19
C GLY A 72 -14.42 18.56 -7.18
N ILE A 73 -15.46 18.15 -6.50
CA ILE A 73 -15.44 17.06 -5.53
C ILE A 73 -16.03 15.83 -6.23
N PHE A 74 -15.29 14.75 -6.30
CA PHE A 74 -15.71 13.52 -6.99
C PHE A 74 -15.70 12.34 -6.03
N VAL A 75 -16.64 11.43 -6.18
CA VAL A 75 -16.65 10.16 -5.45
C VAL A 75 -15.50 9.31 -5.97
N LYS A 76 -14.67 8.85 -5.04
CA LYS A 76 -13.50 8.00 -5.33
C LYS A 76 -13.85 6.53 -5.13
N GLU A 77 -13.25 5.66 -5.92
CA GLU A 77 -13.29 4.23 -5.66
C GLU A 77 -12.56 3.90 -4.36
N ILE A 78 -13.23 3.14 -3.48
CA ILE A 78 -12.59 2.63 -2.27
C ILE A 78 -11.62 1.53 -2.70
N ASN A 79 -10.35 1.88 -2.77
CA ASN A 79 -9.28 0.98 -3.15
C ASN A 79 -8.36 0.63 -1.97
N ALA A 80 -7.41 -0.23 -2.23
CA ALA A 80 -6.46 -0.69 -1.21
C ALA A 80 -5.38 0.35 -0.82
N ASP A 81 -5.27 1.51 -1.48
CA ASP A 81 -4.14 2.45 -1.27
C ASP A 81 -4.10 3.03 0.15
N SER A 82 -5.25 3.52 0.66
CA SER A 82 -5.32 4.08 2.01
C SER A 82 -5.08 3.02 3.09
N MET A 83 -5.54 1.80 2.84
CA MET A 83 -5.27 0.66 3.72
C MET A 83 -3.79 0.25 3.65
N ALA A 84 -3.17 0.28 2.47
CA ALA A 84 -1.75 -0.01 2.30
C ALA A 84 -0.86 1.00 3.04
N GLU A 85 -1.23 2.30 3.06
CA GLU A 85 -0.53 3.31 3.87
C GLU A 85 -0.65 3.02 5.36
N SER A 86 -1.87 2.73 5.84
CA SER A 86 -2.11 2.37 7.25
C SER A 86 -1.36 1.08 7.64
N LEU A 87 -1.38 0.07 6.77
CA LEU A 87 -0.59 -1.16 6.95
C LEU A 87 0.91 -0.86 7.00
N GLY A 88 1.41 0.04 6.15
CA GLY A 88 2.81 0.44 6.15
C GLY A 88 3.24 1.07 7.48
N LEU A 89 2.42 1.96 8.03
CA LEU A 89 2.65 2.55 9.35
C LEU A 89 2.60 1.50 10.45
N PHE A 90 1.64 0.57 10.40
CA PHE A 90 1.54 -0.53 11.34
C PHE A 90 2.78 -1.42 11.31
N VAL A 91 3.19 -1.87 10.12
CA VAL A 91 4.39 -2.70 9.91
C VAL A 91 5.63 -2.03 10.51
N GLN A 92 5.83 -0.73 10.25
CA GLN A 92 6.96 0.01 10.78
C GLN A 92 6.90 0.20 12.30
N SER A 93 5.71 0.55 12.84
CA SER A 93 5.51 0.79 14.27
C SER A 93 5.69 -0.46 15.12
N GLN A 94 5.25 -1.61 14.62
CA GLN A 94 5.39 -2.91 15.27
C GLN A 94 6.71 -3.62 14.97
N ARG A 95 7.58 -3.00 14.15
CA ARG A 95 8.84 -3.59 13.71
C ARG A 95 8.66 -4.99 13.09
N ILE A 96 7.58 -5.16 12.33
CA ILE A 96 7.28 -6.42 11.64
C ILE A 96 8.39 -6.71 10.63
N THR A 97 8.91 -7.93 10.67
CA THR A 97 10.04 -8.32 9.81
C THR A 97 9.55 -8.71 8.41
N MET A 98 10.48 -8.75 7.46
CA MET A 98 10.20 -9.22 6.09
C MET A 98 9.71 -10.68 6.10
N GLU A 99 10.23 -11.51 7.01
CA GLU A 99 9.80 -12.90 7.21
C GLU A 99 8.34 -12.99 7.61
N GLN A 100 7.91 -12.19 8.58
CA GLN A 100 6.52 -12.18 9.06
C GLN A 100 5.54 -11.72 7.97
N ILE A 101 5.93 -10.71 7.18
CA ILE A 101 5.13 -10.29 6.02
C ILE A 101 5.09 -11.41 4.96
N SER A 102 6.23 -12.06 4.71
CA SER A 102 6.33 -13.15 3.76
C SER A 102 5.47 -14.36 4.16
N GLU A 103 5.48 -14.74 5.43
CA GLU A 103 4.63 -15.79 5.98
C GLU A 103 3.15 -15.48 5.71
N PHE A 104 2.71 -14.28 6.07
CA PHE A 104 1.34 -13.84 5.80
C PHE A 104 1.00 -13.85 4.30
N ARG A 105 1.93 -13.40 3.44
CA ARG A 105 1.74 -13.45 1.98
C ARG A 105 1.62 -14.87 1.47
N GLN A 106 2.48 -15.79 1.92
CA GLN A 106 2.42 -17.20 1.52
C GLN A 106 1.04 -17.80 1.81
N ASP A 107 0.49 -17.51 3.00
CA ASP A 107 -0.82 -18.00 3.40
C ASP A 107 -1.93 -17.40 2.54
N LEU A 108 -1.92 -16.10 2.34
CA LEU A 108 -2.96 -15.40 1.59
C LEU A 108 -2.90 -15.75 0.10
N GLU A 109 -1.70 -15.75 -0.52
CA GLU A 109 -1.52 -16.05 -1.94
C GLU A 109 -1.79 -17.53 -2.24
N GLY A 110 -1.37 -18.43 -1.34
CA GLY A 110 -1.69 -19.86 -1.44
C GLY A 110 -3.20 -20.09 -1.43
N LEU A 111 -3.90 -19.55 -0.43
CA LEU A 111 -5.36 -19.68 -0.31
C LEU A 111 -6.08 -19.09 -1.54
N VAL A 112 -5.67 -17.91 -2.00
CA VAL A 112 -6.27 -17.24 -3.16
C VAL A 112 -6.07 -18.07 -4.42
N THR A 113 -4.89 -18.57 -4.65
CA THR A 113 -4.53 -19.37 -5.84
C THR A 113 -5.25 -20.71 -5.84
N HIS A 114 -5.35 -21.39 -4.68
CA HIS A 114 -6.17 -22.57 -4.52
C HIS A 114 -7.62 -22.34 -4.93
N ARG A 115 -8.24 -21.27 -4.42
CA ARG A 115 -9.62 -20.90 -4.75
C ARG A 115 -9.78 -20.50 -6.21
N ALA A 116 -8.79 -19.84 -6.79
CA ALA A 116 -8.78 -19.51 -8.21
C ALA A 116 -8.82 -20.77 -9.07
N ALA A 117 -8.04 -21.80 -8.73
CA ALA A 117 -8.04 -23.06 -9.43
C ALA A 117 -9.40 -23.77 -9.39
N LEU A 118 -10.09 -23.75 -8.24
CA LEU A 118 -11.45 -24.31 -8.11
C LEU A 118 -12.52 -23.53 -8.92
N GLN A 119 -12.24 -22.30 -9.32
CA GLN A 119 -13.15 -21.42 -10.06
C GLN A 119 -12.74 -21.22 -11.52
N ALA A 120 -11.64 -21.85 -11.94
CA ALA A 120 -11.08 -21.67 -13.28
C ALA A 120 -12.01 -22.27 -14.36
N ASP A 121 -12.32 -21.45 -15.35
CA ASP A 121 -12.91 -21.85 -16.61
C ASP A 121 -12.30 -21.01 -17.75
N SER A 122 -12.46 -21.42 -18.99
CA SER A 122 -11.83 -20.77 -20.14
C SER A 122 -12.18 -19.27 -20.26
N LYS A 123 -13.39 -18.87 -19.87
CA LYS A 123 -13.85 -17.49 -19.93
C LYS A 123 -13.22 -16.66 -18.80
N ARG A 124 -13.17 -17.19 -17.59
CA ARG A 124 -12.63 -16.52 -16.41
C ARG A 124 -11.11 -16.41 -16.45
N MET A 125 -10.43 -17.38 -17.08
CA MET A 125 -8.97 -17.36 -17.26
C MET A 125 -8.49 -16.27 -18.21
N SER A 126 -9.32 -15.75 -19.12
CA SER A 126 -8.92 -14.79 -20.15
C SER A 126 -8.24 -13.51 -19.62
N ASP A 127 -8.62 -13.00 -18.44
CA ASP A 127 -7.93 -11.85 -17.81
C ASP A 127 -6.58 -12.24 -17.23
N VAL A 128 -6.45 -13.44 -16.66
CA VAL A 128 -5.19 -13.98 -16.13
C VAL A 128 -4.20 -14.19 -17.27
N ASP A 129 -4.63 -14.85 -18.34
CA ASP A 129 -3.81 -15.16 -19.52
C ASP A 129 -3.26 -13.87 -20.17
N ARG A 130 -4.12 -12.88 -20.38
CA ARG A 130 -3.71 -11.59 -20.95
C ARG A 130 -2.64 -10.89 -20.08
N ARG A 131 -2.73 -11.01 -18.75
CA ARG A 131 -1.75 -10.40 -17.84
C ARG A 131 -0.45 -11.19 -17.83
N LEU A 132 -0.52 -12.50 -17.92
CA LEU A 132 0.66 -13.35 -18.07
C LEU A 132 1.38 -13.05 -19.39
N GLU A 133 0.67 -12.94 -20.51
CA GLU A 133 1.23 -12.53 -21.80
C GLU A 133 1.96 -11.18 -21.71
N LYS A 134 1.38 -10.22 -20.96
CA LYS A 134 2.03 -8.92 -20.73
C LYS A 134 3.31 -9.07 -19.90
N ALA A 135 3.33 -9.90 -18.87
CA ALA A 135 4.53 -10.18 -18.11
C ALA A 135 5.61 -10.84 -18.99
N GLU A 136 5.24 -11.78 -19.88
CA GLU A 136 6.15 -12.39 -20.85
C GLU A 136 6.75 -11.39 -21.82
N GLU A 137 5.92 -10.48 -22.36
CA GLU A 137 6.40 -9.41 -23.25
C GLU A 137 7.46 -8.53 -22.56
N LEU A 138 7.21 -8.17 -21.29
CA LEU A 138 8.12 -7.32 -20.54
C LEU A 138 9.40 -8.07 -20.13
N ALA A 139 9.29 -9.35 -19.77
CA ALA A 139 10.45 -10.19 -19.49
C ALA A 139 11.40 -10.30 -20.69
N ARG A 140 10.88 -10.43 -21.91
CA ARG A 140 11.71 -10.44 -23.13
C ARG A 140 12.51 -9.16 -23.36
N LYS A 141 12.09 -8.02 -22.78
CA LYS A 141 12.80 -6.73 -22.84
C LYS A 141 13.89 -6.60 -21.77
N GLY A 142 13.98 -7.58 -20.87
CA GLY A 142 15.02 -7.70 -19.85
C GLY A 142 14.99 -6.64 -18.74
N PRO A 143 16.10 -6.48 -18.02
CA PRO A 143 16.17 -5.65 -16.80
C PRO A 143 15.84 -4.17 -17.03
N SER A 144 15.91 -3.66 -18.27
CA SER A 144 15.49 -2.28 -18.59
C SER A 144 14.01 -2.02 -18.29
N GLN A 145 13.18 -3.08 -18.27
CA GLN A 145 11.75 -3.02 -17.97
C GLN A 145 11.40 -3.57 -16.60
N TRP A 146 12.37 -3.64 -15.69
CA TRP A 146 12.19 -4.21 -14.35
C TRP A 146 10.93 -3.76 -13.64
N ASN A 147 10.72 -2.44 -13.51
CA ASN A 147 9.56 -1.91 -12.78
C ASN A 147 8.23 -2.30 -13.44
N ALA A 148 8.19 -2.27 -14.78
CA ALA A 148 7.00 -2.67 -15.53
C ALA A 148 6.75 -4.18 -15.43
N PHE A 149 7.81 -5.02 -15.42
CA PHE A 149 7.71 -6.45 -15.23
C PHE A 149 7.17 -6.80 -13.83
N MET A 150 7.72 -6.18 -12.76
CA MET A 150 7.23 -6.41 -11.39
C MET A 150 5.78 -5.93 -11.19
N GLN A 151 5.37 -4.88 -11.92
CA GLN A 151 3.96 -4.48 -11.93
C GLN A 151 3.08 -5.52 -12.65
N ALA A 152 3.55 -6.11 -13.75
CA ALA A 152 2.83 -7.17 -14.46
C ALA A 152 2.74 -8.46 -13.63
N ASP A 153 3.80 -8.81 -12.90
CA ASP A 153 3.80 -9.89 -11.90
C ASP A 153 2.67 -9.70 -10.89
N ARG A 154 2.65 -8.54 -10.22
CA ARG A 154 1.55 -8.16 -9.30
C ARG A 154 0.17 -8.28 -9.97
N ASP A 155 0.04 -7.82 -11.20
CA ASP A 155 -1.24 -7.82 -11.91
C ASP A 155 -1.76 -9.24 -12.19
N VAL A 156 -0.87 -10.24 -12.38
CA VAL A 156 -1.23 -11.66 -12.47
C VAL A 156 -1.81 -12.15 -11.14
N HIS A 157 -1.13 -11.90 -10.02
CA HIS A 157 -1.62 -12.27 -8.68
C HIS A 157 -2.99 -11.65 -8.37
N LEU A 158 -3.20 -10.38 -8.70
CA LEU A 158 -4.49 -9.71 -8.51
C LEU A 158 -5.58 -10.25 -9.45
N ALA A 159 -5.23 -10.71 -10.65
CA ALA A 159 -6.19 -11.37 -11.54
C ALA A 159 -6.62 -12.74 -10.96
N LEU A 160 -5.69 -13.51 -10.41
CA LEU A 160 -5.99 -14.75 -9.69
C LEU A 160 -6.90 -14.48 -8.48
N ALA A 161 -6.68 -13.39 -7.74
CA ALA A 161 -7.55 -13.00 -6.62
C ALA A 161 -8.97 -12.65 -7.08
N ARG A 162 -9.13 -12.00 -8.23
CA ARG A 162 -10.46 -11.77 -8.83
C ARG A 162 -11.12 -13.06 -9.26
N LEU A 163 -10.35 -13.95 -9.89
CA LEU A 163 -10.82 -15.29 -10.30
C LEU A 163 -11.33 -16.10 -9.11
N ALA A 164 -10.64 -16.03 -7.95
CA ALA A 164 -11.06 -16.67 -6.69
C ALA A 164 -12.43 -16.21 -6.17
N GLY A 165 -12.97 -15.10 -6.66
CA GLY A 165 -14.36 -14.67 -6.50
C GLY A 165 -14.71 -14.03 -5.16
N ASN A 166 -13.78 -13.87 -4.21
CA ASN A 166 -14.04 -13.18 -2.96
C ASN A 166 -13.38 -11.78 -2.97
N PRO A 167 -14.19 -10.68 -2.97
CA PRO A 167 -13.65 -9.32 -3.01
C PRO A 167 -12.71 -8.99 -1.84
N LEU A 168 -12.90 -9.59 -0.66
CA LEU A 168 -12.00 -9.38 0.48
C LEU A 168 -10.62 -9.98 0.23
N HIS A 169 -10.54 -11.16 -0.41
CA HIS A 169 -9.24 -11.73 -0.78
C HIS A 169 -8.50 -10.80 -1.74
N HIS A 170 -9.18 -10.28 -2.76
CA HIS A 170 -8.60 -9.32 -3.70
C HIS A 170 -8.11 -8.05 -2.97
N PHE A 171 -8.96 -7.45 -2.13
CA PHE A 171 -8.65 -6.23 -1.39
C PHE A 171 -7.43 -6.39 -0.47
N PHE A 172 -7.40 -7.46 0.32
CA PHE A 172 -6.26 -7.70 1.23
C PHE A 172 -4.99 -8.08 0.48
N LEU A 173 -5.09 -8.87 -0.59
CA LEU A 173 -3.94 -9.20 -1.42
C LEU A 173 -3.37 -7.94 -2.07
N GLU A 174 -4.21 -7.09 -2.63
CA GLU A 174 -3.80 -5.80 -3.20
C GLU A 174 -3.14 -4.88 -2.18
N THR A 175 -3.71 -4.78 -0.97
CA THR A 175 -3.15 -4.01 0.15
C THR A 175 -1.73 -4.47 0.50
N VAL A 176 -1.55 -5.78 0.64
CA VAL A 176 -0.25 -6.38 1.00
C VAL A 176 0.76 -6.23 -0.14
N HIS A 177 0.36 -6.49 -1.39
CA HIS A 177 1.23 -6.31 -2.55
C HIS A 177 1.68 -4.85 -2.69
N THR A 178 0.76 -3.88 -2.57
CA THR A 178 1.10 -2.45 -2.64
C THR A 178 2.14 -2.08 -1.59
N ASN A 179 1.96 -2.56 -0.34
CA ASN A 179 2.91 -2.33 0.74
C ASN A 179 4.26 -3.01 0.47
N PHE A 180 4.24 -4.30 0.08
CA PHE A 180 5.43 -5.09 -0.13
C PHE A 180 6.26 -4.59 -1.32
N HIS A 181 5.63 -4.21 -2.43
CA HIS A 181 6.29 -3.58 -3.57
C HIS A 181 6.96 -2.27 -3.18
N ARG A 182 6.26 -1.40 -2.44
CA ARG A 182 6.77 -0.09 -2.03
C ARG A 182 8.01 -0.19 -1.15
N TYR A 183 8.03 -1.11 -0.19
CA TYR A 183 9.05 -1.13 0.86
C TYR A 183 10.12 -2.23 0.72
N HIS A 184 9.85 -3.31 -0.03
CA HIS A 184 10.73 -4.47 -0.07
C HIS A 184 11.20 -4.82 -1.48
N ILE A 185 10.33 -5.02 -2.45
CA ILE A 185 10.72 -5.46 -3.80
C ILE A 185 11.67 -4.46 -4.46
N HIS A 186 11.30 -3.18 -4.47
CA HIS A 186 12.13 -2.15 -5.07
C HIS A 186 13.47 -1.92 -4.37
N ALA A 187 13.56 -2.25 -3.08
CA ALA A 187 14.77 -2.02 -2.29
C ALA A 187 15.74 -3.21 -2.33
N TYR A 188 15.24 -4.44 -2.38
CA TYR A 188 16.04 -5.62 -2.06
C TYR A 188 16.04 -6.72 -3.12
N LEU A 189 15.03 -6.84 -4.00
CA LEU A 189 15.03 -7.90 -5.00
C LEU A 189 16.05 -7.59 -6.11
N PRO A 190 16.95 -8.54 -6.48
CA PRO A 190 17.93 -8.33 -7.54
C PRO A 190 17.28 -7.98 -8.88
N ARG A 191 17.80 -6.92 -9.54
CA ARG A 191 17.24 -6.41 -10.81
C ARG A 191 18.03 -6.95 -11.99
N ASP A 192 18.06 -8.25 -12.13
CA ASP A 192 18.82 -8.94 -13.15
C ASP A 192 17.94 -9.87 -14.00
N GLU A 193 18.51 -10.35 -15.10
CA GLU A 193 17.84 -11.23 -16.05
C GLU A 193 17.43 -12.56 -15.39
N ALA A 194 18.29 -13.12 -14.53
CA ALA A 194 18.03 -14.39 -13.87
C ALA A 194 16.78 -14.30 -12.98
N THR A 195 16.64 -13.23 -12.20
CA THR A 195 15.46 -12.99 -11.36
C THR A 195 14.19 -12.86 -12.20
N ILE A 196 14.25 -12.13 -13.32
CA ILE A 196 13.11 -12.01 -14.25
C ILE A 196 12.69 -13.37 -14.78
N GLN A 197 13.63 -14.17 -15.28
CA GLN A 197 13.32 -15.46 -15.89
C GLN A 197 12.79 -16.49 -14.88
N ILE A 198 13.36 -16.52 -13.66
CA ILE A 198 12.87 -17.38 -12.59
C ILE A 198 11.44 -16.96 -12.20
N THR A 199 11.19 -15.69 -11.92
CA THR A 199 9.87 -15.17 -11.57
C THR A 199 8.83 -15.49 -12.65
N LEU A 200 9.17 -15.27 -13.93
CA LEU A 200 8.26 -15.57 -15.04
C LEU A 200 7.97 -17.06 -15.14
N SER A 201 8.97 -17.93 -14.97
CA SER A 201 8.77 -19.39 -15.04
C SER A 201 7.83 -19.88 -13.93
N GLU A 202 7.94 -19.32 -12.74
CA GLU A 202 7.06 -19.60 -11.60
C GLU A 202 5.63 -19.11 -11.83
N LEU A 203 5.45 -17.88 -12.35
CA LEU A 203 4.12 -17.36 -12.73
C LEU A 203 3.44 -18.29 -13.75
N LYS A 204 4.17 -18.74 -14.76
CA LYS A 204 3.65 -19.69 -15.76
C LYS A 204 3.20 -21.00 -15.14
N ALA A 205 3.99 -21.56 -14.23
CA ALA A 205 3.65 -22.79 -13.53
C ALA A 205 2.38 -22.61 -12.67
N ILE A 206 2.27 -21.50 -11.94
CA ILE A 206 1.08 -21.15 -11.14
C ILE A 206 -0.16 -21.07 -12.04
N VAL A 207 -0.10 -20.24 -13.09
CA VAL A 207 -1.24 -20.03 -14.00
C VAL A 207 -1.64 -21.34 -14.70
N GLN A 208 -0.68 -22.17 -15.08
CA GLN A 208 -0.95 -23.46 -15.68
C GLN A 208 -1.65 -24.43 -14.71
N ALA A 209 -1.19 -24.51 -13.45
CA ALA A 209 -1.85 -25.34 -12.43
C ALA A 209 -3.28 -24.85 -12.16
N VAL A 210 -3.48 -23.51 -12.09
CA VAL A 210 -4.82 -22.91 -11.94
C VAL A 210 -5.71 -23.28 -13.13
N SER A 211 -5.23 -23.16 -14.37
CA SER A 211 -6.02 -23.44 -15.57
C SER A 211 -6.46 -24.91 -15.67
N ARG A 212 -5.70 -25.83 -15.03
CA ARG A 212 -6.01 -27.26 -14.95
C ARG A 212 -6.89 -27.62 -13.76
N GLY A 213 -7.23 -26.67 -12.88
CA GLY A 213 -7.98 -26.93 -11.66
C GLY A 213 -7.19 -27.71 -10.59
N GLU A 214 -5.84 -27.73 -10.67
CA GLU A 214 -4.95 -28.44 -9.74
C GLU A 214 -4.76 -27.61 -8.46
N ALA A 215 -5.80 -27.49 -7.64
CA ALA A 215 -5.89 -26.51 -6.57
C ALA A 215 -4.76 -26.61 -5.53
N GLU A 216 -4.46 -27.80 -5.01
CA GLU A 216 -3.39 -28.03 -4.03
C GLU A 216 -2.01 -27.75 -4.63
N HIS A 217 -1.81 -28.13 -5.89
CA HIS A 217 -0.56 -27.86 -6.59
C HIS A 217 -0.36 -26.38 -6.87
N ALA A 218 -1.40 -25.67 -7.30
CA ALA A 218 -1.38 -24.23 -7.52
C ALA A 218 -1.08 -23.45 -6.22
N GLU A 219 -1.68 -23.88 -5.09
CA GLU A 219 -1.38 -23.34 -3.76
C GLU A 219 0.10 -23.50 -3.40
N ALA A 220 0.63 -24.71 -3.55
CA ALA A 220 2.03 -25.01 -3.23
C ALA A 220 3.01 -24.16 -4.08
N LEU A 221 2.73 -24.02 -5.38
CA LEU A 221 3.53 -23.18 -6.27
C LEU A 221 3.49 -21.70 -5.88
N ALA A 222 2.33 -21.15 -5.51
CA ALA A 222 2.20 -19.77 -5.09
C ALA A 222 2.96 -19.51 -3.77
N ARG A 223 2.86 -20.40 -2.79
CA ARG A 223 3.65 -20.32 -1.55
C ARG A 223 5.14 -20.34 -1.81
N GLU A 224 5.60 -21.23 -2.66
CA GLU A 224 7.02 -21.36 -3.01
C GLU A 224 7.54 -20.11 -3.75
N HIS A 225 6.76 -19.56 -4.68
CA HIS A 225 7.07 -18.32 -5.37
C HIS A 225 7.35 -17.16 -4.39
N VAL A 226 6.45 -16.95 -3.41
CA VAL A 226 6.64 -15.92 -2.38
C VAL A 226 7.85 -16.22 -1.50
N ARG A 227 8.03 -17.47 -1.09
CA ARG A 227 9.16 -17.90 -0.25
C ARG A 227 10.50 -17.63 -0.95
N ARG A 228 10.63 -18.05 -2.21
CA ARG A 228 11.86 -17.86 -2.99
C ARG A 228 12.19 -16.37 -3.19
N ALA A 229 11.19 -15.55 -3.54
CA ALA A 229 11.40 -14.10 -3.68
C ALA A 229 11.91 -13.49 -2.37
N THR A 230 11.38 -13.91 -1.22
CA THR A 230 11.82 -13.46 0.09
C THR A 230 13.26 -13.86 0.40
N GLU A 231 13.64 -15.10 0.09
CA GLU A 231 15.01 -15.56 0.28
C GLU A 231 16.01 -14.79 -0.59
N ALA A 232 15.66 -14.50 -1.85
CA ALA A 232 16.50 -13.67 -2.73
C ALA A 232 16.70 -12.27 -2.17
N MET A 233 15.64 -11.65 -1.62
CA MET A 233 15.74 -10.33 -0.98
C MET A 233 16.61 -10.34 0.28
N LYS A 234 16.51 -11.37 1.12
CA LYS A 234 17.36 -11.54 2.31
C LYS A 234 18.84 -11.63 1.96
N GLN A 235 19.15 -12.46 0.96
CA GLN A 235 20.53 -12.62 0.51
C GLN A 235 21.12 -11.32 -0.01
N ALA A 236 20.34 -10.57 -0.81
CA ALA A 236 20.75 -9.27 -1.33
C ALA A 236 20.95 -8.22 -0.21
N SER A 237 20.05 -8.16 0.77
CA SER A 237 20.16 -7.24 1.91
C SER A 237 21.36 -7.56 2.82
N ALA A 238 21.66 -8.84 3.05
CA ALA A 238 22.84 -9.26 3.82
C ALA A 238 24.15 -8.94 3.09
N GLY A 239 24.16 -9.03 1.76
CA GLY A 239 25.30 -8.62 0.91
C GLY A 239 25.56 -7.12 0.97
N ALA A 240 24.51 -6.31 0.87
CA ALA A 240 24.60 -4.84 0.95
C ALA A 240 25.08 -4.34 2.32
N GLY A 241 24.69 -5.00 3.40
CA GLY A 241 25.17 -4.70 4.76
C GLY A 241 26.67 -4.91 4.93
N LYS A 242 27.24 -5.94 4.31
CA LYS A 242 28.70 -6.23 4.35
C LYS A 242 29.51 -5.21 3.55
N THR A 243 29.03 -4.76 2.40
CA THR A 243 29.71 -3.74 1.57
C THR A 243 29.64 -2.35 2.20
N ALA A 244 28.52 -1.98 2.84
CA ALA A 244 28.38 -0.71 3.56
C ALA A 244 29.24 -0.64 4.85
N ALA A 245 29.46 -1.76 5.52
CA ALA A 245 30.37 -1.85 6.68
C ALA A 245 31.83 -1.72 6.29
N ALA A 246 32.22 -2.20 5.10
CA ALA A 246 33.60 -2.11 4.59
C ALA A 246 33.95 -0.70 4.06
N SER A 247 32.97 0.14 3.75
CA SER A 247 33.17 1.49 3.18
C SER A 247 32.99 2.66 4.17
N ARG A 248 32.82 2.41 5.48
CA ARG A 248 32.78 3.47 6.49
C ARG A 248 34.14 4.07 6.70
N PRO A 249 34.43 5.34 6.34
CA PRO A 249 35.66 6.00 6.72
C PRO A 249 35.68 6.13 8.25
N SER A 250 36.80 5.75 8.86
CA SER A 250 37.04 5.91 10.30
C SER A 250 36.95 7.39 10.68
N ILE A 251 35.87 7.79 11.31
CA ILE A 251 35.70 9.14 11.87
C ILE A 251 36.68 9.24 13.03
N LYS A 252 37.80 9.93 12.81
CA LYS A 252 38.73 10.31 13.88
C LYS A 252 37.98 11.12 14.92
N ARG A 253 37.89 10.56 16.11
CA ARG A 253 37.23 11.15 17.29
C ARG A 253 37.92 12.48 17.60
N VAL A 254 37.33 13.61 17.27
CA VAL A 254 37.79 14.94 17.69
C VAL A 254 37.60 15.02 19.20
N LYS A 255 38.74 15.10 19.92
CA LYS A 255 38.74 15.33 21.37
C LYS A 255 38.17 16.73 21.64
N SER A 256 36.96 16.82 22.19
CA SER A 256 36.41 18.06 22.71
C SER A 256 37.20 18.48 23.97
N LYS A 257 37.75 19.70 23.96
CA LYS A 257 38.33 20.34 25.15
C LYS A 257 37.22 20.60 26.18
N PRO A 258 37.47 20.39 27.49
CA PRO A 258 36.50 20.70 28.52
C PRO A 258 36.31 22.22 28.63
N HIS A 259 35.05 22.64 28.64
CA HIS A 259 34.64 24.02 28.89
C HIS A 259 34.83 24.34 30.38
N ALA A 260 35.54 25.42 30.70
CA ALA A 260 35.71 25.91 32.07
C ALA A 260 34.37 26.52 32.57
N PRO A 261 34.05 26.39 33.88
CA PRO A 261 32.80 26.95 34.40
C PRO A 261 32.95 28.50 34.56
N SER A 262 31.99 29.25 34.02
CA SER A 262 31.85 30.68 34.23
C SER A 262 31.29 30.95 35.62
N ALA A 263 31.94 31.87 36.31
CA ALA A 263 31.64 32.32 37.68
C ALA A 263 30.25 32.92 37.82
N SER A 264 29.57 32.51 38.85
CA SER A 264 28.30 33.05 39.33
C SER A 264 28.45 34.48 39.86
N GLY A 265 27.83 35.44 39.18
CA GLY A 265 27.66 36.80 39.71
C GLY A 265 26.44 36.89 40.63
N THR A 266 26.70 37.14 41.89
CA THR A 266 25.73 37.41 42.95
C THR A 266 25.00 38.74 42.72
N LEU A 267 23.71 38.74 42.50
CA LEU A 267 22.89 39.95 42.53
C LEU A 267 22.31 40.13 43.91
N THR A 268 22.84 41.10 44.60
CA THR A 268 22.34 41.65 45.88
C THR A 268 21.00 42.35 45.71
N ASN A 269 20.10 41.97 46.55
CA ASN A 269 18.77 42.55 46.78
C ASN A 269 18.91 43.93 47.47
N ARG A 270 18.37 45.00 46.88
CA ARG A 270 18.12 46.28 47.57
C ARG A 270 16.64 46.60 47.50
N ARG A 271 16.01 46.52 48.67
CA ARG A 271 14.73 47.17 48.99
C ARG A 271 14.99 48.64 49.32
N GLN A 272 14.03 49.44 48.94
CA GLN A 272 13.42 50.57 49.65
C GLN A 272 13.35 51.87 48.86
N PRO A 273 12.47 52.75 49.27
CA PRO A 273 11.25 52.70 50.09
C PRO A 273 9.97 52.94 49.27
#